data_3550255b75e159a5d9b199a459900664
#
_entry.id   3550255b75e159a5d9b199a459900664
#
_cell.length_a   1.000
_cell.length_b   1.000
_cell.length_c   1.000
_cell.angle_alpha   90.00
_cell.angle_beta   90.00
_cell.angle_gamma   90.00
#
_symmetry.space_group_name_H-M   'P 1'
#
loop_
_entity.id
_entity.type
_entity.pdbx_description
1 polymer ?
#
loop_
_entity_poly.entity_id
_entity_poly.type
_entity_poly.pdbx_seq_one_letter_code
_entity_poly.pdbx_strand_id
1 'polypeptide(L)'
;MKRFWRMYWVEQEIFFRSPYVFLFCLEMPLVVFILITMIAGKRDAADSGLTYLQSAYVALSTVGICCSAFMSIPITIVECRSQGVLRRMYCSPCSPARLLACDALCSGVIAALSTLILTLAAVVFGYRMQGNVLVYIVLWLLTMISMFSIGLMVASLCRTTKSMNVVTSLLYFPMLLFSGATIPLEVFPAWFQAVAKWMPLGVGIDLLKSVSMGCYDSITVPVITLIAIAVLCGTVAVKTFRWE
;
A
#
# COMPACT_ATOMS: atom_id res chain seq x y z
N MET A 1 -2.62 27.18 5.61
CA MET A 1 -1.39 26.39 5.49
C MET A 1 -0.77 26.04 6.85
N LYS A 2 -0.48 26.96 7.76
CA LYS A 2 0.15 26.69 9.07
C LYS A 2 -0.60 25.67 9.96
N ARG A 3 -1.95 25.65 9.92
CA ARG A 3 -2.77 24.68 10.71
C ARG A 3 -2.69 23.27 10.17
N PHE A 4 -2.65 23.08 8.85
CA PHE A 4 -2.48 21.77 8.21
C PHE A 4 -1.12 21.16 8.56
N TRP A 5 -0.03 21.94 8.50
CA TRP A 5 1.31 21.48 8.87
C TRP A 5 1.42 21.08 10.35
N ARG A 6 0.76 21.81 11.26
CA ARG A 6 0.73 21.43 12.68
C ARG A 6 -0.01 20.11 12.89
N MET A 7 -1.16 19.92 12.23
CA MET A 7 -1.92 18.67 12.29
C MET A 7 -1.08 17.50 11.76
N TYR A 8 -0.43 17.69 10.62
CA TYR A 8 0.48 16.72 10.03
C TYR A 8 1.61 16.29 10.99
N TRP A 9 2.29 17.24 11.62
CA TRP A 9 3.37 16.93 12.55
C TRP A 9 2.89 16.16 13.80
N VAL A 10 1.75 16.51 14.35
CA VAL A 10 1.15 15.80 15.49
C VAL A 10 0.76 14.36 15.08
N GLU A 11 0.13 14.18 13.93
CA GLU A 11 -0.19 12.84 13.42
C GLU A 11 1.06 12.01 13.17
N GLN A 12 2.10 12.57 12.54
CA GLN A 12 3.37 11.88 12.36
C GLN A 12 3.98 11.41 13.69
N GLU A 13 3.96 12.23 14.71
CA GLU A 13 4.48 11.85 16.02
C GLU A 13 3.69 10.69 16.65
N ILE A 14 2.37 10.68 16.51
CA ILE A 14 1.51 9.58 16.93
C ILE A 14 1.82 8.31 16.14
N PHE A 15 1.97 8.40 14.84
CA PHE A 15 2.31 7.27 13.98
C PHE A 15 3.65 6.63 14.36
N PHE A 16 4.71 7.42 14.53
CA PHE A 16 6.01 6.90 14.93
C PHE A 16 6.02 6.28 16.34
N ARG A 17 5.08 6.65 17.17
CA ARG A 17 4.90 6.04 18.50
C ARG A 17 4.01 4.79 18.48
N SER A 18 3.36 4.49 17.37
CA SER A 18 2.50 3.30 17.24
C SER A 18 3.32 2.06 16.90
N PRO A 19 3.44 1.07 17.81
CA PRO A 19 4.25 -0.13 17.59
C PRO A 19 3.70 -0.98 16.43
N TYR A 20 2.41 -0.97 16.20
CA TYR A 20 1.77 -1.74 15.13
C TYR A 20 2.20 -1.28 13.73
N VAL A 21 2.24 0.03 13.52
CA VAL A 21 2.64 0.62 12.24
C VAL A 21 4.10 0.31 11.95
N PHE A 22 4.96 0.43 12.95
CA PHE A 22 6.38 0.13 12.82
C PHE A 22 6.59 -1.34 12.44
N LEU A 23 5.97 -2.25 13.17
CA LEU A 23 6.16 -3.69 13.01
C LEU A 23 5.61 -4.21 11.67
N PHE A 24 4.38 -3.84 11.32
CA PHE A 24 3.73 -4.38 10.11
C PHE A 24 4.10 -3.64 8.82
N CYS A 25 4.28 -2.32 8.87
CA CYS A 25 4.54 -1.55 7.65
C CYS A 25 6.03 -1.47 7.31
N LEU A 26 6.92 -1.52 8.30
CA LEU A 26 8.35 -1.33 8.09
C LEU A 26 9.13 -2.64 8.21
N GLU A 27 8.95 -3.37 9.30
CA GLU A 27 9.78 -4.51 9.64
C GLU A 27 9.36 -5.78 8.88
N MET A 28 8.06 -6.04 8.76
CA MET A 28 7.55 -7.23 8.11
C MET A 28 7.99 -7.38 6.64
N PRO A 29 7.87 -6.37 5.75
CA PRO A 29 8.36 -6.49 4.38
C PRO A 29 9.87 -6.72 4.30
N LEU A 30 10.64 -6.09 5.20
CA LEU A 30 12.09 -6.24 5.25
C LEU A 30 12.53 -7.64 5.67
N VAL A 31 11.93 -8.17 6.74
CA VAL A 31 12.24 -9.53 7.24
C VAL A 31 11.91 -10.57 6.18
N VAL A 32 10.73 -10.48 5.55
CA VAL A 32 10.33 -11.41 4.49
C VAL A 32 11.27 -11.29 3.28
N PHE A 33 11.69 -10.08 2.91
CA PHE A 33 12.65 -9.87 1.84
C PHE A 33 14.00 -10.53 2.12
N ILE A 34 14.54 -10.35 3.31
CA ILE A 34 15.81 -10.97 3.72
C ILE A 34 15.69 -12.49 3.68
N LEU A 35 14.60 -13.07 4.22
CA LEU A 35 14.37 -14.52 4.20
C LEU A 35 14.30 -15.08 2.78
N ILE A 36 13.52 -14.46 1.89
CA ILE A 36 13.40 -14.90 0.49
C ILE A 36 14.77 -14.80 -0.21
N THR A 37 15.50 -13.71 0.03
CA THR A 37 16.79 -13.48 -0.60
C THR A 37 17.84 -14.50 -0.11
N MET A 38 17.83 -14.87 1.17
CA MET A 38 18.73 -15.88 1.72
C MET A 38 18.45 -17.28 1.18
N ILE A 39 17.17 -17.63 0.95
CA ILE A 39 16.77 -18.96 0.49
C ILE A 39 16.92 -19.12 -1.03
N ALA A 40 16.53 -18.14 -1.81
CA ALA A 40 16.37 -18.26 -3.26
C ALA A 40 16.94 -17.11 -4.09
N GLY A 41 17.56 -16.11 -3.49
CA GLY A 41 17.86 -14.81 -4.09
C GLY A 41 18.65 -14.81 -5.41
N LYS A 42 19.49 -15.78 -5.67
CA LYS A 42 20.30 -15.91 -6.90
C LYS A 42 19.73 -16.88 -7.93
N ARG A 43 18.62 -17.53 -7.63
CA ARG A 43 17.98 -18.44 -8.58
C ARG A 43 17.09 -17.64 -9.54
N ASP A 44 17.02 -18.09 -10.78
CA ASP A 44 16.08 -17.50 -11.74
C ASP A 44 14.65 -17.87 -11.33
N ALA A 45 13.77 -16.90 -11.29
CA ALA A 45 12.35 -17.14 -11.07
C ALA A 45 11.78 -17.79 -12.35
N ALA A 46 11.14 -18.94 -12.19
CA ALA A 46 10.61 -19.71 -13.32
C ALA A 46 9.80 -18.81 -14.27
N ASP A 47 10.09 -18.90 -15.56
CA ASP A 47 9.41 -18.25 -16.72
C ASP A 47 9.34 -16.72 -16.76
N SER A 48 9.84 -15.97 -15.77
CA SER A 48 9.65 -14.50 -15.72
C SER A 48 10.86 -13.68 -16.21
N GLY A 49 12.01 -14.30 -16.50
CA GLY A 49 13.24 -13.59 -16.86
C GLY A 49 13.80 -12.70 -15.73
N LEU A 50 13.20 -12.75 -14.54
CA LEU A 50 13.62 -12.04 -13.33
C LEU A 50 14.27 -13.00 -12.35
N THR A 51 15.27 -12.53 -11.64
CA THR A 51 15.79 -13.23 -10.46
C THR A 51 14.75 -13.18 -9.33
N TYR A 52 14.68 -14.21 -8.48
CA TYR A 52 13.80 -14.20 -7.29
C TYR A 52 13.96 -12.92 -6.46
N LEU A 53 15.17 -12.41 -6.34
CA LEU A 53 15.47 -11.14 -5.66
C LEU A 53 14.74 -9.96 -6.29
N GLN A 54 14.72 -9.85 -7.62
CA GLN A 54 14.06 -8.75 -8.33
C GLN A 54 12.53 -8.84 -8.17
N SER A 55 11.96 -10.03 -8.34
CA SER A 55 10.53 -10.25 -8.15
C SER A 55 10.09 -9.98 -6.72
N ALA A 56 10.85 -10.44 -5.72
CA ALA A 56 10.56 -10.22 -4.31
C ALA A 56 10.63 -8.75 -3.92
N TYR A 57 11.63 -8.00 -4.42
CA TYR A 57 11.74 -6.57 -4.15
C TYR A 57 10.49 -5.80 -4.60
N VAL A 58 10.08 -6.00 -5.85
CA VAL A 58 8.90 -5.31 -6.39
C VAL A 58 7.64 -5.70 -5.63
N ALA A 59 7.44 -6.99 -5.39
CA ALA A 59 6.28 -7.49 -4.68
C ALA A 59 6.21 -6.94 -3.23
N LEU A 60 7.32 -6.98 -2.49
CA LEU A 60 7.34 -6.53 -1.10
C LEU A 60 7.28 -5.01 -0.93
N SER A 61 7.78 -4.25 -1.91
CA SER A 61 7.58 -2.80 -1.94
C SER A 61 6.09 -2.41 -2.04
N THR A 62 5.32 -3.17 -2.81
CA THR A 62 3.86 -2.96 -2.93
C THR A 62 3.09 -3.54 -1.74
N VAL A 63 3.58 -4.61 -1.11
CA VAL A 63 3.02 -5.11 0.16
C VAL A 63 3.15 -4.05 1.27
N GLY A 64 4.26 -3.33 1.34
CA GLY A 64 4.43 -2.20 2.26
C GLY A 64 3.37 -1.10 2.06
N ILE A 65 3.02 -0.79 0.81
CA ILE A 65 1.90 0.11 0.49
C ILE A 65 0.57 -0.47 1.01
N CYS A 66 0.32 -1.75 0.75
CA CYS A 66 -0.90 -2.44 1.16
C CYS A 66 -1.06 -2.45 2.69
N CYS A 67 0.02 -2.73 3.43
CA CYS A 67 0.04 -2.66 4.89
C CYS A 67 -0.33 -1.25 5.38
N SER A 68 0.28 -0.23 4.81
CA SER A 68 -0.02 1.17 5.17
C SER A 68 -1.47 1.54 4.86
N ALA A 69 -2.01 1.07 3.72
CA ALA A 69 -3.38 1.34 3.29
C ALA A 69 -4.44 0.70 4.20
N PHE A 70 -4.21 -0.51 4.70
CA PHE A 70 -5.22 -1.27 5.45
C PHE A 70 -4.96 -1.33 6.95
N MET A 71 -3.69 -1.29 7.39
CA MET A 71 -3.35 -1.38 8.82
C MET A 71 -3.12 0.00 9.45
N SER A 72 -2.79 1.04 8.69
CA SER A 72 -2.54 2.38 9.22
C SER A 72 -3.78 3.27 9.09
N ILE A 73 -4.17 3.61 7.87
CA ILE A 73 -5.23 4.59 7.57
C ILE A 73 -6.55 4.30 8.29
N PRO A 74 -7.15 3.08 8.17
CA PRO A 74 -8.47 2.86 8.78
C PRO A 74 -8.43 2.87 10.31
N ILE A 75 -7.34 2.37 10.91
CA ILE A 75 -7.18 2.33 12.37
C ILE A 75 -7.18 3.75 12.94
N THR A 76 -6.33 4.62 12.39
CA THR A 76 -6.19 6.00 12.87
C THR A 76 -7.51 6.76 12.80
N ILE A 77 -8.23 6.66 11.68
CA ILE A 77 -9.49 7.38 11.49
C ILE A 77 -10.57 6.88 12.47
N VAL A 78 -10.68 5.56 12.65
CA VAL A 78 -11.70 4.99 13.54
C VAL A 78 -11.35 5.21 15.01
N GLU A 79 -10.07 5.20 15.39
CA GLU A 79 -9.63 5.58 16.73
C GLU A 79 -9.93 7.05 17.03
N CYS A 80 -9.60 7.97 16.12
CA CYS A 80 -9.95 9.38 16.25
C CYS A 80 -11.48 9.60 16.39
N ARG A 81 -12.27 8.76 15.72
CA ARG A 81 -13.73 8.77 15.85
C ARG A 81 -14.17 8.28 17.23
N SER A 82 -13.66 7.15 17.69
CA SER A 82 -14.03 6.55 18.99
C SER A 82 -13.64 7.42 20.18
N GLN A 83 -12.55 8.17 20.08
CA GLN A 83 -12.07 9.11 21.09
C GLN A 83 -12.76 10.49 21.03
N GLY A 84 -13.70 10.68 20.10
CA GLY A 84 -14.40 11.95 19.92
C GLY A 84 -13.54 13.09 19.36
N VAL A 85 -12.34 12.80 18.84
CA VAL A 85 -11.45 13.78 18.23
C VAL A 85 -12.09 14.36 16.98
N LEU A 86 -12.76 13.53 16.19
CA LEU A 86 -13.45 13.97 14.97
C LEU A 86 -14.61 14.93 15.27
N ARG A 87 -15.36 14.74 16.37
CA ARG A 87 -16.39 15.68 16.83
C ARG A 87 -15.81 17.05 17.18
N ARG A 88 -14.67 17.09 17.85
CA ARG A 88 -13.96 18.35 18.16
C ARG A 88 -13.45 19.04 16.90
N MET A 89 -12.99 18.26 15.91
CA MET A 89 -12.57 18.78 14.61
C MET A 89 -13.73 19.31 13.76
N TYR A 90 -14.93 18.74 13.90
CA TYR A 90 -16.15 19.25 13.26
C TYR A 90 -16.48 20.68 13.68
N CYS A 91 -16.23 21.05 14.94
CA CYS A 91 -16.41 22.41 15.45
C CYS A 91 -15.31 23.39 14.91
N SER A 92 -14.29 22.87 14.21
CA SER A 92 -13.23 23.65 13.58
C SER A 92 -13.49 23.74 12.07
N PRO A 93 -13.04 24.76 11.35
CA PRO A 93 -13.22 24.90 9.89
C PRO A 93 -12.31 23.92 9.10
N CYS A 94 -12.36 22.63 9.44
CA CYS A 94 -11.67 21.55 8.74
C CYS A 94 -12.66 20.79 7.84
N SER A 95 -12.32 20.64 6.56
CA SER A 95 -13.10 19.78 5.65
C SER A 95 -12.69 18.32 5.81
N PRO A 96 -13.61 17.33 5.63
CA PRO A 96 -13.30 15.91 5.64
C PRO A 96 -12.13 15.55 4.72
N ALA A 97 -12.13 16.12 3.52
CA ALA A 97 -11.08 15.87 2.54
C ALA A 97 -9.68 16.28 3.03
N ARG A 98 -9.56 17.34 3.85
CA ARG A 98 -8.27 17.75 4.41
C ARG A 98 -7.77 16.78 5.47
N LEU A 99 -8.66 16.25 6.31
CA LEU A 99 -8.32 15.24 7.30
C LEU A 99 -7.83 13.97 6.61
N LEU A 100 -8.63 13.43 5.67
CA LEU A 100 -8.29 12.24 4.91
C LEU A 100 -6.98 12.40 4.13
N ALA A 101 -6.74 13.59 3.55
CA ALA A 101 -5.49 13.89 2.86
C ALA A 101 -4.30 13.94 3.82
N CYS A 102 -4.47 14.47 5.03
CA CYS A 102 -3.43 14.51 6.05
C CYS A 102 -3.01 13.11 6.46
N ASP A 103 -3.97 12.25 6.80
CA ASP A 103 -3.74 10.86 7.20
C ASP A 103 -3.11 10.04 6.06
N ALA A 104 -3.59 10.22 4.81
CA ALA A 104 -2.98 9.60 3.63
C ALA A 104 -1.53 10.06 3.42
N LEU A 105 -1.21 11.34 3.63
CA LEU A 105 0.16 11.84 3.55
C LEU A 105 1.06 11.25 4.65
N CYS A 106 0.55 11.15 5.88
CA CYS A 106 1.29 10.54 6.99
C CYS A 106 1.61 9.06 6.70
N SER A 107 0.62 8.29 6.26
CA SER A 107 0.78 6.89 5.86
C SER A 107 1.69 6.75 4.63
N GLY A 108 1.65 7.72 3.71
CA GLY A 108 2.51 7.79 2.53
C GLY A 108 3.98 7.94 2.87
N VAL A 109 4.31 8.74 3.88
CA VAL A 109 5.70 8.86 4.37
C VAL A 109 6.20 7.53 4.93
N ILE A 110 5.36 6.79 5.65
CA ILE A 110 5.71 5.48 6.20
C ILE A 110 5.92 4.46 5.08
N ALA A 111 5.03 4.41 4.08
CA ALA A 111 5.18 3.55 2.92
C ALA A 111 6.46 3.88 2.12
N ALA A 112 6.76 5.17 1.95
CA ALA A 112 7.99 5.61 1.29
C ALA A 112 9.24 5.24 2.09
N LEU A 113 9.21 5.39 3.42
CA LEU A 113 10.31 5.00 4.30
C LEU A 113 10.53 3.49 4.27
N SER A 114 9.47 2.70 4.32
CA SER A 114 9.52 1.23 4.19
C SER A 114 10.14 0.82 2.85
N THR A 115 9.69 1.41 1.75
CA THR A 115 10.24 1.13 0.42
C THR A 115 11.69 1.57 0.30
N LEU A 116 12.08 2.69 0.92
CA LEU A 116 13.46 3.17 0.94
C LEU A 116 14.38 2.18 1.65
N ILE A 117 13.98 1.71 2.84
CA ILE A 117 14.76 0.72 3.61
C ILE A 117 14.88 -0.58 2.82
N LEU A 118 13.78 -1.05 2.20
CA LEU A 118 13.77 -2.22 1.35
C LEU A 118 14.70 -2.05 0.14
N THR A 119 14.70 -0.87 -0.48
CA THR A 119 15.59 -0.55 -1.61
C THR A 119 17.06 -0.59 -1.19
N LEU A 120 17.41 -0.01 -0.05
CA LEU A 120 18.76 -0.07 0.49
C LEU A 120 19.19 -1.52 0.74
N ALA A 121 18.33 -2.33 1.35
CA ALA A 121 18.60 -3.75 1.53
C ALA A 121 18.78 -4.45 0.17
N ALA A 122 17.91 -4.22 -0.79
CA ALA A 122 17.98 -4.83 -2.12
C ALA A 122 19.32 -4.49 -2.83
N VAL A 123 19.76 -3.25 -2.76
CA VAL A 123 21.05 -2.81 -3.34
C VAL A 123 22.23 -3.55 -2.70
N VAL A 124 22.22 -3.75 -1.38
CA VAL A 124 23.26 -4.53 -0.65
C VAL A 124 23.31 -5.97 -1.16
N PHE A 125 22.15 -6.58 -1.47
CA PHE A 125 22.08 -7.93 -2.03
C PHE A 125 22.36 -8.00 -3.54
N GLY A 126 22.67 -6.87 -4.20
CA GLY A 126 23.07 -6.80 -5.60
C GLY A 126 21.90 -6.58 -6.58
N TYR A 127 20.76 -6.07 -6.10
CA TYR A 127 19.66 -5.68 -6.98
C TYR A 127 20.08 -4.58 -7.96
N ARG A 128 19.79 -4.79 -9.24
CA ARG A 128 19.99 -3.79 -10.30
C ARG A 128 18.69 -3.63 -11.07
N MET A 129 18.18 -2.42 -11.10
CA MET A 129 17.02 -2.06 -11.90
C MET A 129 17.44 -1.86 -13.35
N GLN A 130 16.73 -2.49 -14.30
CA GLN A 130 16.98 -2.36 -15.74
C GLN A 130 16.13 -1.25 -16.37
N GLY A 131 14.98 -0.96 -15.77
CA GLY A 131 14.04 0.05 -16.25
C GLY A 131 14.34 1.47 -15.79
N ASN A 132 13.52 2.42 -16.25
CA ASN A 132 13.63 3.83 -15.86
C ASN A 132 13.10 4.04 -14.43
N VAL A 133 13.99 4.47 -13.52
CA VAL A 133 13.68 4.73 -12.10
C VAL A 133 12.57 5.77 -11.92
N LEU A 134 12.54 6.80 -12.77
CA LEU A 134 11.56 7.88 -12.66
C LEU A 134 10.15 7.37 -12.98
N VAL A 135 10.02 6.55 -14.04
CA VAL A 135 8.75 5.91 -14.40
C VAL A 135 8.29 4.96 -13.29
N TYR A 136 9.22 4.20 -12.71
CA TYR A 136 8.93 3.32 -11.58
C TYR A 136 8.37 4.09 -10.38
N ILE A 137 8.99 5.21 -10.00
CA ILE A 137 8.52 6.05 -8.89
C ILE A 137 7.11 6.60 -9.15
N VAL A 138 6.84 7.08 -10.36
CA VAL A 138 5.52 7.62 -10.73
C VAL A 138 4.44 6.54 -10.63
N LEU A 139 4.72 5.34 -11.13
CA LEU A 139 3.77 4.23 -11.08
C LEU A 139 3.63 3.64 -9.68
N TRP A 140 4.70 3.65 -8.88
CA TRP A 140 4.65 3.31 -7.46
C TRP A 140 3.73 4.28 -6.70
N LEU A 141 3.85 5.60 -6.95
CA LEU A 141 2.95 6.61 -6.38
C LEU A 141 1.50 6.41 -6.82
N LEU A 142 1.26 6.06 -8.08
CA LEU A 142 -0.08 5.76 -8.58
C LEU A 142 -0.68 4.55 -7.86
N THR A 143 0.08 3.48 -7.70
CA THR A 143 -0.33 2.28 -6.95
C THR A 143 -0.63 2.64 -5.49
N MET A 144 0.21 3.47 -4.86
CA MET A 144 0.00 3.94 -3.50
C MET A 144 -1.32 4.74 -3.37
N ILE A 145 -1.57 5.68 -4.26
CA ILE A 145 -2.80 6.48 -4.27
C ILE A 145 -4.04 5.59 -4.44
N SER A 146 -3.98 4.61 -5.34
CA SER A 146 -5.06 3.67 -5.57
C SER A 146 -5.36 2.83 -4.33
N MET A 147 -4.35 2.25 -3.69
CA MET A 147 -4.49 1.44 -2.49
C MET A 147 -4.99 2.26 -1.28
N PHE A 148 -4.46 3.47 -1.11
CA PHE A 148 -4.89 4.39 -0.04
C PHE A 148 -6.34 4.83 -0.22
N SER A 149 -6.80 5.02 -1.46
CA SER A 149 -8.21 5.34 -1.73
C SER A 149 -9.15 4.22 -1.28
N ILE A 150 -8.74 2.94 -1.42
CA ILE A 150 -9.49 1.79 -0.90
C ILE A 150 -9.48 1.82 0.64
N GLY A 151 -8.33 2.03 1.27
CA GLY A 151 -8.21 2.13 2.73
C GLY A 151 -9.07 3.25 3.31
N LEU A 152 -9.06 4.44 2.70
CA LEU A 152 -9.91 5.57 3.07
C LEU A 152 -11.41 5.28 2.89
N MET A 153 -11.79 4.57 1.84
CA MET A 153 -13.17 4.13 1.63
C MET A 153 -13.62 3.20 2.76
N VAL A 154 -12.80 2.22 3.13
CA VAL A 154 -13.10 1.30 4.25
C VAL A 154 -13.22 2.07 5.57
N ALA A 155 -12.31 3.00 5.85
CA ALA A 155 -12.35 3.86 7.03
C ALA A 155 -13.62 4.71 7.12
N SER A 156 -14.12 5.17 5.96
CA SER A 156 -15.34 5.98 5.87
C SER A 156 -16.60 5.17 6.13
N LEU A 157 -16.63 3.90 5.73
CA LEU A 157 -17.78 3.00 5.86
C LEU A 157 -17.87 2.36 7.26
N CYS A 158 -16.74 2.04 7.89
CA CYS A 158 -16.71 1.37 9.19
C CYS A 158 -16.95 2.37 10.33
N ARG A 159 -17.88 2.00 11.25
CA ARG A 159 -18.23 2.84 12.39
C ARG A 159 -17.50 2.47 13.67
N THR A 160 -17.12 1.22 13.85
CA THR A 160 -16.50 0.71 15.07
C THR A 160 -15.15 0.09 14.77
N THR A 161 -14.24 0.14 15.74
CA THR A 161 -12.91 -0.49 15.64
C THR A 161 -13.01 -2.00 15.40
N LYS A 162 -14.02 -2.66 15.96
CA LYS A 162 -14.25 -4.11 15.75
C LYS A 162 -14.63 -4.41 14.30
N SER A 163 -15.61 -3.68 13.74
CA SER A 163 -16.03 -3.89 12.34
C SER A 163 -14.91 -3.53 11.37
N MET A 164 -14.16 -2.48 11.66
CA MET A 164 -13.02 -2.06 10.86
C MET A 164 -11.94 -3.14 10.81
N ASN A 165 -11.51 -3.70 11.96
CA ASN A 165 -10.51 -4.75 11.99
C ASN A 165 -10.92 -6.00 11.19
N VAL A 166 -12.20 -6.38 11.24
CA VAL A 166 -12.72 -7.52 10.45
C VAL A 166 -12.67 -7.21 8.96
N VAL A 167 -13.17 -6.03 8.55
CA VAL A 167 -13.22 -5.67 7.13
C VAL A 167 -11.82 -5.48 6.54
N THR A 168 -10.93 -4.81 7.26
CA THR A 168 -9.54 -4.63 6.80
C THR A 168 -8.79 -5.95 6.69
N SER A 169 -8.95 -6.85 7.66
CA SER A 169 -8.35 -8.18 7.60
C SER A 169 -8.91 -9.00 6.45
N LEU A 170 -10.23 -8.96 6.24
CA LEU A 170 -10.91 -9.66 5.15
C LEU A 170 -10.48 -9.15 3.75
N LEU A 171 -10.09 -7.89 3.63
CA LEU A 171 -9.55 -7.33 2.38
C LEU A 171 -8.05 -7.55 2.26
N TYR A 172 -7.30 -7.34 3.33
CA TYR A 172 -5.84 -7.43 3.34
C TYR A 172 -5.33 -8.83 3.03
N PHE A 173 -5.81 -9.86 3.76
CA PHE A 173 -5.30 -11.22 3.59
C PHE A 173 -5.54 -11.80 2.19
N PRO A 174 -6.75 -11.71 1.60
CA PRO A 174 -6.93 -12.14 0.22
C PRO A 174 -6.07 -11.35 -0.76
N MET A 175 -5.98 -10.03 -0.63
CA MET A 175 -5.11 -9.22 -1.50
C MET A 175 -3.66 -9.67 -1.43
N LEU A 176 -3.16 -9.96 -0.24
CA LEU A 176 -1.79 -10.44 -0.03
C LEU A 176 -1.56 -11.83 -0.66
N LEU A 177 -2.53 -12.75 -0.51
CA LEU A 177 -2.45 -14.09 -1.13
C LEU A 177 -2.55 -14.02 -2.66
N PHE A 178 -3.51 -13.27 -3.19
CA PHE A 178 -3.72 -13.11 -4.63
C PHE A 178 -2.66 -12.24 -5.32
N SER A 179 -1.83 -11.55 -4.56
CA SER A 179 -0.79 -10.69 -5.13
C SER A 179 0.42 -11.45 -5.68
N GLY A 180 0.60 -12.71 -5.29
CA GLY A 180 1.81 -13.46 -5.62
C GLY A 180 3.09 -12.96 -4.92
N ALA A 181 2.93 -12.07 -3.92
CA ALA A 181 4.06 -11.50 -3.20
C ALA A 181 4.73 -12.49 -2.22
N THR A 182 3.92 -13.35 -1.60
CA THR A 182 4.37 -14.36 -0.63
C THR A 182 4.56 -15.72 -1.25
N ILE A 183 3.68 -16.11 -2.17
CA ILE A 183 3.70 -17.38 -2.86
C ILE A 183 3.57 -17.11 -4.36
N PRO A 184 4.46 -17.62 -5.22
CA PRO A 184 4.34 -17.45 -6.67
C PRO A 184 2.98 -17.91 -7.18
N LEU A 185 2.34 -17.09 -8.04
CA LEU A 185 0.98 -17.38 -8.55
C LEU A 185 0.92 -18.66 -9.38
N GLU A 186 2.05 -19.10 -9.94
CA GLU A 186 2.18 -20.31 -10.77
C GLU A 186 1.87 -21.60 -10.01
N VAL A 187 1.99 -21.57 -8.67
CA VAL A 187 1.68 -22.72 -7.79
C VAL A 187 0.16 -22.92 -7.64
N PHE A 188 -0.62 -21.88 -7.92
CA PHE A 188 -2.07 -21.92 -7.72
C PHE A 188 -2.82 -22.40 -8.98
N PRO A 189 -4.04 -22.96 -8.81
CA PRO A 189 -4.90 -23.35 -9.93
C PRO A 189 -5.25 -22.18 -10.87
N ALA A 190 -5.55 -22.46 -12.14
CA ALA A 190 -5.83 -21.46 -13.14
C ALA A 190 -6.96 -20.47 -12.80
N TRP A 191 -8.00 -20.96 -12.08
CA TRP A 191 -9.09 -20.08 -11.61
C TRP A 191 -8.62 -19.04 -10.59
N PHE A 192 -7.67 -19.41 -9.73
CA PHE A 192 -7.09 -18.51 -8.74
C PHE A 192 -6.22 -17.43 -9.42
N GLN A 193 -5.41 -17.81 -10.40
CA GLN A 193 -4.62 -16.88 -11.20
C GLN A 193 -5.51 -15.89 -11.97
N ALA A 194 -6.66 -16.34 -12.48
CA ALA A 194 -7.62 -15.48 -13.14
C ALA A 194 -8.19 -14.39 -12.20
N VAL A 195 -8.52 -14.76 -10.96
CA VAL A 195 -9.00 -13.82 -9.93
C VAL A 195 -7.88 -12.85 -9.52
N ALA A 196 -6.66 -13.34 -9.36
CA ALA A 196 -5.49 -12.54 -8.96
C ALA A 196 -5.23 -11.36 -9.91
N LYS A 197 -5.43 -11.54 -11.23
CA LYS A 197 -5.26 -10.51 -12.25
C LYS A 197 -6.20 -9.31 -12.08
N TRP A 198 -7.31 -9.48 -11.39
CA TRP A 198 -8.28 -8.40 -11.13
C TRP A 198 -8.06 -7.72 -9.78
N MET A 199 -7.21 -8.28 -8.93
CA MET A 199 -6.92 -7.69 -7.62
C MET A 199 -6.06 -6.43 -7.78
N PRO A 200 -6.45 -5.29 -7.16
CA PRO A 200 -5.73 -4.02 -7.31
C PRO A 200 -4.24 -4.12 -6.97
N LEU A 201 -3.91 -4.89 -5.93
CA LEU A 201 -2.52 -5.11 -5.52
C LEU A 201 -1.75 -5.91 -6.57
N GLY A 202 -2.35 -6.98 -7.12
CA GLY A 202 -1.76 -7.79 -8.19
C GLY A 202 -1.47 -6.97 -9.44
N VAL A 203 -2.45 -6.16 -9.87
CA VAL A 203 -2.29 -5.22 -11.00
C VAL A 203 -1.11 -4.27 -10.76
N GLY A 204 -0.97 -3.73 -9.53
CA GLY A 204 0.15 -2.86 -9.16
C GLY A 204 1.50 -3.56 -9.20
N ILE A 205 1.57 -4.82 -8.72
CA ILE A 205 2.80 -5.62 -8.74
C ILE A 205 3.21 -5.94 -10.17
N ASP A 206 2.30 -6.42 -11.00
CA ASP A 206 2.58 -6.77 -12.39
C ASP A 206 3.04 -5.55 -13.20
N LEU A 207 2.39 -4.39 -12.98
CA LEU A 207 2.79 -3.12 -13.56
C LEU A 207 4.23 -2.73 -13.19
N LEU A 208 4.56 -2.79 -11.90
CA LEU A 208 5.90 -2.41 -11.42
C LEU A 208 6.97 -3.44 -11.82
N LYS A 209 6.62 -4.74 -11.91
CA LYS A 209 7.51 -5.78 -12.45
C LYS A 209 7.85 -5.50 -13.92
N SER A 210 6.86 -5.23 -14.77
CA SER A 210 7.05 -4.91 -16.19
C SER A 210 7.98 -3.72 -16.37
N VAL A 211 7.76 -2.65 -15.61
CA VAL A 211 8.61 -1.43 -15.66
C VAL A 211 10.01 -1.69 -15.14
N SER A 212 10.17 -2.53 -14.10
CA SER A 212 11.51 -2.88 -13.58
C SER A 212 12.37 -3.64 -14.59
N MET A 213 11.73 -4.37 -15.53
CA MET A 213 12.36 -5.05 -16.65
C MET A 213 12.58 -4.15 -17.89
N GLY A 214 12.03 -2.93 -17.88
CA GLY A 214 12.06 -2.06 -19.05
C GLY A 214 11.04 -2.42 -20.14
N CYS A 215 10.04 -3.27 -19.85
CA CYS A 215 8.95 -3.63 -20.76
C CYS A 215 7.80 -2.65 -20.60
N TYR A 216 7.52 -1.85 -21.62
CA TYR A 216 6.49 -0.79 -21.56
C TYR A 216 5.25 -1.08 -22.42
N ASP A 217 5.17 -2.25 -23.09
CA ASP A 217 4.17 -2.53 -24.11
C ASP A 217 2.74 -2.73 -23.56
N SER A 218 2.58 -3.07 -22.28
CA SER A 218 1.27 -3.37 -21.69
C SER A 218 0.92 -2.56 -20.43
N ILE A 219 1.42 -1.34 -20.33
CA ILE A 219 1.25 -0.48 -19.12
C ILE A 219 -0.11 0.22 -19.11
N THR A 220 -0.73 0.47 -20.24
CA THR A 220 -1.93 1.32 -20.36
C THR A 220 -3.13 0.78 -19.59
N VAL A 221 -3.44 -0.50 -19.72
CA VAL A 221 -4.60 -1.13 -19.07
C VAL A 221 -4.45 -1.12 -17.53
N PRO A 222 -3.32 -1.58 -16.94
CA PRO A 222 -3.10 -1.49 -15.51
C PRO A 222 -3.18 -0.06 -14.95
N VAL A 223 -2.61 0.92 -15.67
CA VAL A 223 -2.64 2.33 -15.24
C VAL A 223 -4.08 2.86 -15.22
N ILE A 224 -4.86 2.62 -16.28
CA ILE A 224 -6.27 3.03 -16.32
C ILE A 224 -7.07 2.39 -15.20
N THR A 225 -6.83 1.10 -14.92
CA THR A 225 -7.51 0.38 -13.83
C THR A 225 -7.19 1.00 -12.47
N LEU A 226 -5.92 1.29 -12.18
CA LEU A 226 -5.51 1.91 -10.92
C LEU A 226 -6.07 3.32 -10.76
N ILE A 227 -6.10 4.12 -11.83
CA ILE A 227 -6.71 5.46 -11.82
C ILE A 227 -8.23 5.36 -11.57
N ALA A 228 -8.91 4.44 -12.24
CA ALA A 228 -10.35 4.23 -12.04
C ALA A 228 -10.66 3.85 -10.58
N ILE A 229 -9.90 2.93 -9.99
CA ILE A 229 -10.03 2.55 -8.58
C ILE A 229 -9.79 3.75 -7.67
N ALA A 230 -8.71 4.50 -7.90
CA ALA A 230 -8.38 5.68 -7.10
C ALA A 230 -9.50 6.72 -7.10
N VAL A 231 -10.05 7.02 -8.28
CA VAL A 231 -11.13 8.00 -8.42
C VAL A 231 -12.44 7.49 -7.81
N LEU A 232 -12.83 6.25 -8.09
CA LEU A 232 -14.07 5.66 -7.57
C LEU A 232 -14.03 5.55 -6.03
N CYS A 233 -13.00 4.91 -5.49
CA CYS A 233 -12.88 4.73 -4.04
C CYS A 233 -12.66 6.06 -3.31
N GLY A 234 -11.87 6.96 -3.88
CA GLY A 234 -11.63 8.29 -3.32
C GLY A 234 -12.91 9.15 -3.27
N THR A 235 -13.71 9.14 -4.32
CA THR A 235 -14.99 9.87 -4.34
C THR A 235 -16.00 9.28 -3.36
N VAL A 236 -16.06 7.96 -3.25
CA VAL A 236 -16.91 7.28 -2.26
C VAL A 236 -16.43 7.62 -0.85
N ALA A 237 -15.13 7.57 -0.58
CA ALA A 237 -14.56 7.90 0.72
C ALA A 237 -14.98 9.30 1.20
N VAL A 238 -14.83 10.31 0.33
CA VAL A 238 -15.17 11.70 0.68
C VAL A 238 -16.69 11.89 0.86
N LYS A 239 -17.52 11.24 0.02
CA LYS A 239 -18.99 11.38 0.09
C LYS A 239 -19.61 10.64 1.27
N THR A 240 -19.06 9.48 1.66
CA THR A 240 -19.58 8.64 2.74
C THR A 240 -18.93 8.94 4.09
N PHE A 241 -17.93 9.83 4.11
CA PHE A 241 -17.25 10.19 5.35
C PHE A 241 -18.21 10.80 6.37
N ARG A 242 -18.26 10.20 7.56
CA ARG A 242 -19.06 10.66 8.68
C ARG A 242 -18.18 11.07 9.83
N TRP A 243 -18.53 12.20 10.45
CA TRP A 243 -17.83 12.72 11.62
C TRP A 243 -18.20 11.99 12.93
N GLU A 244 -19.27 11.19 12.90
CA GLU A 244 -19.82 10.44 14.03
C GLU A 244 -19.91 8.94 13.71
#